data_56625971e83e8b05d6da3713a0211b0a
#
_entry.id   56625971e83e8b05d6da3713a0211b0a
#
_cell.length_a   1.000
_cell.length_b   1.000
_cell.length_c   1.000
_cell.angle_alpha   90.00
_cell.angle_beta   90.00
_cell.angle_gamma   90.00
#
_symmetry.space_group_name_H-M   'P 1'
#
loop_
_entity.id
_entity.type
_entity.pdbx_description
1 polymer ?
#
loop_
_entity_poly.entity_id
_entity_poly.type
_entity_poly.pdbx_seq_one_letter_code
_entity_poly.pdbx_strand_id
1 'polypeptide(L)'
;MRYEWKRGLRRALCLTACLLMSLLPALGAAEGGSWDQINQSVKKGEGWQRIVTDPSAFQLGEAHPLEGQPEIGVVDWGSYPSLDGSTVCVPLAMELARQWLDLPEEDLNGFVNFSTTPVAYQRLTEGKANPMVTIVSRGIMMDDTHPVDIVLGTGPSADERAAGEKAGRELVLVPFCYDAFIFLVNSENPAEELTADQIRQIYSGEASQWRDVGVDLDGWIFAYQRPHGSGSQTAMEELVMGDVPLEENSPYISDGMADLIAQIGTYDNRRNSLGYSYMYYVEGLYKSGAIKMLRVDGAEPSEENLRSGTYPFTVNYYAVYEKGNETAERFAAWLVSDEGQACVRQAGYIPLRDP
;
A
#
# COMPACT_ATOMS: atom_id res chain seq x y z
N MET A 1 48.28 -12.13 -6.89
CA MET A 1 47.72 -12.70 -8.16
C MET A 1 46.46 -13.56 -8.01
N ARG A 2 45.92 -13.79 -6.80
CA ARG A 2 44.64 -14.56 -6.61
C ARG A 2 43.40 -13.73 -6.37
N TYR A 3 43.49 -12.38 -6.31
CA TYR A 3 42.39 -11.49 -6.00
C TYR A 3 41.74 -10.84 -7.22
N GLU A 4 42.41 -10.77 -8.35
CA GLU A 4 41.89 -10.15 -9.57
C GLU A 4 41.03 -11.07 -10.43
N TRP A 5 41.23 -12.39 -10.32
CA TRP A 5 40.44 -13.37 -11.09
C TRP A 5 38.99 -13.48 -10.65
N LYS A 6 38.69 -13.17 -9.39
CA LYS A 6 37.28 -13.18 -8.89
C LYS A 6 36.48 -11.97 -9.32
N ARG A 7 37.11 -10.84 -9.65
CA ARG A 7 36.42 -9.65 -10.18
C ARG A 7 36.08 -9.78 -11.67
N GLY A 8 36.90 -10.46 -12.43
CA GLY A 8 36.64 -10.71 -13.87
C GLY A 8 35.48 -11.67 -14.10
N LEU A 9 35.37 -12.72 -13.27
CA LEU A 9 34.29 -13.71 -13.41
C LEU A 9 32.92 -13.18 -13.01
N ARG A 10 32.84 -12.27 -12.03
CA ARG A 10 31.58 -11.61 -11.66
C ARG A 10 31.09 -10.60 -12.71
N ARG A 11 32.01 -9.92 -13.42
CA ARG A 11 31.64 -9.02 -14.52
C ARG A 11 31.22 -9.78 -15.80
N ALA A 12 31.79 -10.93 -16.08
CA ALA A 12 31.40 -11.77 -17.20
C ALA A 12 30.03 -12.44 -16.98
N LEU A 13 29.71 -12.86 -15.75
CA LEU A 13 28.39 -13.43 -15.41
C LEU A 13 27.26 -12.39 -15.42
N CYS A 14 27.52 -11.12 -15.06
CA CYS A 14 26.53 -10.06 -15.19
C CYS A 14 26.26 -9.68 -16.67
N LEU A 15 27.26 -9.68 -17.52
CA LEU A 15 27.10 -9.31 -18.95
C LEU A 15 26.40 -10.42 -19.76
N THR A 16 26.57 -11.68 -19.43
CA THR A 16 25.86 -12.80 -20.08
C THR A 16 24.40 -12.92 -19.63
N ALA A 17 24.06 -12.52 -18.40
CA ALA A 17 22.68 -12.47 -17.95
C ALA A 17 21.88 -11.33 -18.62
N CYS A 18 22.51 -10.19 -18.92
CA CYS A 18 21.85 -9.07 -19.61
C CYS A 18 21.61 -9.33 -21.12
N LEU A 19 22.42 -10.20 -21.76
CA LEU A 19 22.26 -10.50 -23.19
C LEU A 19 21.24 -11.62 -23.50
N LEU A 20 20.87 -12.43 -22.51
CA LEU A 20 19.86 -13.49 -22.67
C LEU A 20 18.43 -13.03 -22.41
N MET A 21 18.22 -11.81 -21.92
CA MET A 21 16.88 -11.22 -21.69
C MET A 21 16.31 -10.43 -22.87
N SER A 22 17.07 -10.28 -23.97
CA SER A 22 16.60 -9.54 -25.16
C SER A 22 15.95 -10.40 -26.25
N LEU A 23 15.71 -11.70 -26.00
CA LEU A 23 15.16 -12.65 -26.97
C LEU A 23 13.98 -13.47 -26.44
N LEU A 24 13.05 -12.87 -25.72
CA LEU A 24 11.74 -13.49 -25.46
C LEU A 24 10.68 -12.84 -26.33
N PRO A 25 9.95 -13.63 -27.13
CA PRO A 25 8.92 -13.09 -28.01
C PRO A 25 7.73 -12.60 -27.15
N ALA A 26 7.13 -11.50 -27.60
CA ALA A 26 5.87 -11.00 -27.10
C ALA A 26 4.81 -12.11 -27.16
N LEU A 27 4.45 -12.67 -26.03
CA LEU A 27 3.28 -13.53 -25.89
C LEU A 27 2.12 -12.69 -25.39
N GLY A 28 1.01 -12.86 -26.09
CA GLY A 28 -0.18 -12.04 -26.04
C GLY A 28 -0.78 -11.82 -24.67
N ALA A 29 -1.47 -10.70 -24.58
CA ALA A 29 -2.25 -10.25 -23.45
C ALA A 29 -3.22 -11.33 -22.96
N ALA A 30 -2.93 -11.89 -21.79
CA ALA A 30 -3.88 -12.62 -20.97
C ALA A 30 -4.27 -11.70 -19.79
N GLU A 31 -5.55 -11.67 -19.48
CA GLU A 31 -6.13 -10.98 -18.34
C GLU A 31 -5.37 -11.36 -17.06
N GLY A 32 -4.50 -10.50 -16.57
CA GLY A 32 -3.63 -10.75 -15.42
C GLY A 32 -2.23 -10.15 -15.53
N GLY A 33 -1.86 -9.57 -16.67
CA GLY A 33 -0.48 -9.13 -16.96
C GLY A 33 0.09 -8.03 -16.09
N SER A 34 -0.72 -7.17 -15.49
CA SER A 34 -0.22 -6.03 -14.71
C SER A 34 0.40 -6.46 -13.37
N TRP A 35 -0.17 -7.46 -12.71
CA TRP A 35 0.30 -7.96 -11.41
C TRP A 35 1.56 -8.80 -11.51
N ASP A 36 1.71 -9.57 -12.58
CA ASP A 36 2.96 -10.30 -12.85
C ASP A 36 4.13 -9.34 -13.08
N GLN A 37 3.90 -8.17 -13.65
CA GLN A 37 4.91 -7.13 -13.81
C GLN A 37 5.29 -6.49 -12.49
N ILE A 38 4.32 -6.19 -11.63
CA ILE A 38 4.56 -5.68 -10.27
C ILE A 38 5.34 -6.72 -9.45
N ASN A 39 4.90 -7.97 -9.45
CA ASN A 39 5.58 -9.06 -8.76
C ASN A 39 7.01 -9.32 -9.30
N GLN A 40 7.26 -9.11 -10.59
CA GLN A 40 8.60 -9.26 -11.17
C GLN A 40 9.53 -8.11 -10.78
N SER A 41 9.05 -6.89 -10.62
CA SER A 41 9.86 -5.76 -10.17
C SER A 41 10.24 -5.90 -8.69
N VAL A 42 9.33 -6.37 -7.85
CA VAL A 42 9.58 -6.68 -6.44
C VAL A 42 10.58 -7.83 -6.28
N LYS A 43 10.46 -8.90 -7.08
CA LYS A 43 11.38 -10.05 -7.04
C LYS A 43 12.81 -9.76 -7.49
N LYS A 44 13.06 -8.69 -8.23
CA LYS A 44 14.40 -8.37 -8.75
C LYS A 44 15.31 -7.69 -7.75
N GLY A 45 14.83 -7.35 -6.54
CA GLY A 45 15.65 -6.70 -5.51
C GLY A 45 16.29 -5.40 -6.02
N GLU A 46 15.72 -4.82 -7.07
CA GLU A 46 16.09 -3.50 -7.58
C GLU A 46 15.51 -2.52 -6.58
N GLY A 47 16.33 -2.23 -5.58
CA GLY A 47 15.94 -1.46 -4.43
C GLY A 47 15.11 -0.25 -4.82
N TRP A 48 13.95 -0.12 -4.20
CA TRP A 48 13.14 1.10 -4.18
C TRP A 48 12.68 1.62 -5.56
N GLN A 49 12.73 0.81 -6.60
CA GLN A 49 12.30 1.20 -7.93
C GLN A 49 10.82 0.95 -8.11
N ARG A 50 10.15 2.08 -8.35
CA ARG A 50 8.91 2.28 -9.09
C ARG A 50 7.96 1.08 -9.06
N ILE A 51 7.00 1.09 -8.17
CA ILE A 51 5.77 0.33 -8.39
C ILE A 51 5.07 1.05 -9.54
N VAL A 52 5.29 0.59 -10.76
CA VAL A 52 4.53 1.02 -11.93
C VAL A 52 3.14 0.42 -11.76
N THR A 53 2.25 1.20 -11.22
CA THR A 53 0.84 0.87 -11.24
C THR A 53 0.31 1.25 -12.60
N ASP A 54 -0.16 0.27 -13.36
CA ASP A 54 -0.86 0.50 -14.60
C ASP A 54 -2.23 1.13 -14.27
N PRO A 55 -2.52 2.38 -14.70
CA PRO A 55 -3.81 3.01 -14.41
C PRO A 55 -4.99 2.20 -14.94
N SER A 56 -4.80 1.41 -16.02
CA SER A 56 -5.83 0.53 -16.55
C SER A 56 -6.18 -0.63 -15.59
N ALA A 57 -5.32 -0.92 -14.60
CA ALA A 57 -5.62 -1.87 -13.53
C ALA A 57 -6.63 -1.31 -12.51
N PHE A 58 -6.82 0.02 -12.48
CA PHE A 58 -7.78 0.68 -11.62
C PHE A 58 -9.00 1.05 -12.45
N GLN A 59 -10.20 0.78 -11.93
CA GLN A 59 -11.41 1.36 -12.49
C GLN A 59 -11.47 2.83 -12.06
N LEU A 60 -10.69 3.68 -12.74
CA LEU A 60 -10.83 5.11 -12.57
C LEU A 60 -12.25 5.50 -13.00
N GLY A 61 -12.93 6.24 -12.15
CA GLY A 61 -14.26 6.75 -12.46
C GLY A 61 -14.25 7.71 -13.66
N GLU A 62 -15.42 8.06 -14.19
CA GLU A 62 -15.51 9.14 -15.19
C GLU A 62 -15.00 10.45 -14.59
N ALA A 63 -14.23 11.22 -15.38
CA ALA A 63 -13.77 12.53 -14.96
C ALA A 63 -14.98 13.46 -14.82
N HIS A 64 -15.31 13.80 -13.61
CA HIS A 64 -16.22 14.90 -13.33
C HIS A 64 -15.37 16.09 -12.90
N PRO A 65 -15.23 17.14 -13.75
CA PRO A 65 -14.60 18.37 -13.31
C PRO A 65 -15.29 18.81 -12.02
N LEU A 66 -14.53 18.99 -10.96
CA LEU A 66 -15.09 19.45 -9.69
C LEU A 66 -15.73 20.84 -9.92
N GLU A 67 -17.06 20.92 -9.86
CA GLU A 67 -17.74 22.19 -9.82
C GLU A 67 -17.33 22.89 -8.53
N GLY A 68 -16.74 24.08 -8.66
CA GLY A 68 -16.25 24.82 -7.51
C GLY A 68 -14.88 24.34 -7.01
N GLN A 69 -13.97 23.97 -7.95
CA GLN A 69 -12.56 23.81 -7.58
C GLN A 69 -12.19 24.94 -6.61
N PRO A 70 -11.70 24.60 -5.40
CA PRO A 70 -11.17 25.64 -4.54
C PRO A 70 -10.18 26.47 -5.38
N GLU A 71 -10.05 27.76 -5.13
CA GLU A 71 -9.08 28.65 -5.78
C GLU A 71 -7.61 28.20 -5.54
N ILE A 72 -7.39 26.95 -5.49
CA ILE A 72 -6.09 26.32 -5.61
C ILE A 72 -5.85 26.33 -7.09
N GLY A 73 -5.14 27.34 -7.53
CA GLY A 73 -4.95 27.65 -8.96
C GLY A 73 -4.56 26.42 -9.74
N VAL A 74 -5.39 26.11 -10.70
CA VAL A 74 -5.18 25.01 -11.65
C VAL A 74 -3.79 25.17 -12.25
N VAL A 75 -2.95 24.14 -12.07
CA VAL A 75 -1.64 23.98 -12.75
C VAL A 75 -0.50 24.84 -12.21
N ASP A 76 -0.66 25.58 -11.14
CA ASP A 76 0.48 26.09 -10.40
C ASP A 76 0.94 25.03 -9.38
N TRP A 77 2.12 24.45 -9.61
CA TRP A 77 2.73 23.48 -8.71
C TRP A 77 2.89 23.98 -7.27
N GLY A 78 2.81 25.28 -7.04
CA GLY A 78 2.67 25.89 -5.74
C GLY A 78 1.32 25.62 -5.06
N SER A 79 0.35 25.05 -5.78
CA SER A 79 -0.99 24.78 -5.28
C SER A 79 -1.38 23.31 -5.17
N TYR A 80 -0.79 22.43 -6.01
CA TYR A 80 -0.92 20.98 -5.88
C TYR A 80 0.25 20.45 -5.02
N PRO A 81 -0.01 19.80 -3.88
CA PRO A 81 1.07 19.37 -3.01
C PRO A 81 1.88 18.23 -3.61
N SER A 82 3.16 18.18 -3.25
CA SER A 82 4.00 17.02 -3.54
C SER A 82 3.54 15.85 -2.67
N LEU A 83 3.00 14.81 -3.32
CA LEU A 83 2.45 13.63 -2.66
C LEU A 83 3.43 12.47 -2.69
N ASP A 84 3.52 11.74 -1.59
CA ASP A 84 4.13 10.42 -1.49
C ASP A 84 3.26 9.56 -0.55
N GLY A 85 3.56 8.27 -0.38
CA GLY A 85 2.79 7.49 0.58
C GLY A 85 2.79 5.99 0.37
N SER A 86 1.75 5.39 0.92
CA SER A 86 1.47 3.96 0.79
C SER A 86 0.97 3.62 -0.62
N THR A 87 1.45 2.50 -1.14
CA THR A 87 0.99 2.01 -2.45
C THR A 87 -0.50 1.74 -2.53
N VAL A 88 -1.13 1.49 -1.39
CA VAL A 88 -2.59 1.35 -1.31
C VAL A 88 -3.33 2.66 -1.63
N CYS A 89 -2.69 3.82 -1.52
CA CYS A 89 -3.28 5.12 -1.83
C CYS A 89 -2.96 5.62 -3.25
N VAL A 90 -2.24 4.85 -4.06
CA VAL A 90 -1.92 5.22 -5.45
C VAL A 90 -3.17 5.47 -6.30
N PRO A 91 -4.25 4.64 -6.26
CA PRO A 91 -5.45 4.91 -7.03
C PRO A 91 -6.10 6.25 -6.68
N LEU A 92 -6.14 6.61 -5.39
CA LEU A 92 -6.63 7.91 -4.98
C LEU A 92 -5.75 9.04 -5.52
N ALA A 93 -4.43 8.91 -5.42
CA ALA A 93 -3.50 9.93 -5.94
C ALA A 93 -3.63 10.11 -7.46
N MET A 94 -3.90 9.03 -8.21
CA MET A 94 -4.18 9.09 -9.64
C MET A 94 -5.50 9.81 -9.91
N GLU A 95 -6.56 9.50 -9.17
CA GLU A 95 -7.85 10.17 -9.31
C GLU A 95 -7.75 11.67 -8.96
N LEU A 96 -7.02 12.02 -7.90
CA LEU A 96 -6.73 13.40 -7.53
C LEU A 96 -5.98 14.14 -8.66
N ALA A 97 -4.92 13.54 -9.19
CA ALA A 97 -4.15 14.13 -10.29
C ALA A 97 -5.00 14.31 -11.55
N ARG A 98 -5.84 13.32 -11.87
CA ARG A 98 -6.75 13.38 -13.01
C ARG A 98 -7.77 14.51 -12.85
N GLN A 99 -8.39 14.63 -11.70
CA GLN A 99 -9.43 15.64 -11.48
C GLN A 99 -8.87 17.05 -11.31
N TRP A 100 -7.77 17.21 -10.58
CA TRP A 100 -7.19 18.51 -10.28
C TRP A 100 -6.35 19.09 -11.40
N LEU A 101 -5.59 18.23 -12.08
CA LEU A 101 -4.61 18.64 -13.08
C LEU A 101 -5.08 18.35 -14.52
N ASP A 102 -6.26 17.75 -14.66
CA ASP A 102 -6.79 17.31 -15.98
C ASP A 102 -5.75 16.48 -16.74
N LEU A 103 -5.01 15.61 -16.01
CA LEU A 103 -4.00 14.75 -16.62
C LEU A 103 -4.67 13.58 -17.34
N PRO A 104 -4.27 13.29 -18.57
CA PRO A 104 -4.71 12.10 -19.27
C PRO A 104 -4.13 10.85 -18.63
N GLU A 105 -4.81 9.72 -18.81
CA GLU A 105 -4.48 8.44 -18.18
C GLU A 105 -3.03 7.99 -18.45
N GLU A 106 -2.54 8.23 -19.68
CA GLU A 106 -1.16 7.89 -20.08
C GLU A 106 -0.08 8.63 -19.27
N ASP A 107 -0.41 9.80 -18.71
CA ASP A 107 0.52 10.59 -17.91
C ASP A 107 0.49 10.25 -16.42
N LEU A 108 -0.60 9.64 -15.93
CA LEU A 108 -0.80 9.35 -14.49
C LEU A 108 0.30 8.45 -13.93
N ASN A 109 0.74 7.44 -14.68
CA ASN A 109 1.83 6.55 -14.27
C ASN A 109 3.18 7.24 -14.12
N GLY A 110 3.41 8.29 -14.90
CA GLY A 110 4.63 9.09 -14.79
C GLY A 110 4.56 10.09 -13.65
N PHE A 111 3.34 10.53 -13.32
CA PHE A 111 3.09 11.58 -12.35
C PHE A 111 2.94 11.06 -10.93
N VAL A 112 2.12 10.02 -10.72
CA VAL A 112 1.90 9.43 -9.41
C VAL A 112 2.94 8.35 -9.16
N ASN A 113 3.78 8.57 -8.16
CA ASN A 113 4.89 7.69 -7.87
C ASN A 113 5.19 7.62 -6.38
N PHE A 114 4.49 6.72 -5.73
CA PHE A 114 4.63 6.51 -4.29
C PHE A 114 5.78 5.56 -3.97
N SER A 115 6.59 5.96 -3.00
CA SER A 115 7.78 5.18 -2.62
C SER A 115 7.45 3.97 -1.76
N THR A 116 6.88 4.14 -0.64
CA THR A 116 6.31 3.22 0.36
C THR A 116 6.13 4.02 1.64
N THR A 117 5.29 3.56 2.55
CA THR A 117 5.02 4.26 3.82
C THR A 117 6.29 4.72 4.56
N PRO A 118 7.28 3.84 4.88
CA PRO A 118 8.44 4.28 5.65
C PRO A 118 9.33 5.27 4.91
N VAL A 119 9.49 5.11 3.60
CA VAL A 119 10.31 6.04 2.80
C VAL A 119 9.61 7.39 2.66
N ALA A 120 8.29 7.41 2.49
CA ALA A 120 7.50 8.63 2.42
C ALA A 120 7.59 9.43 3.73
N TYR A 121 7.45 8.78 4.88
CA TYR A 121 7.63 9.44 6.18
C TYR A 121 9.07 9.93 6.39
N GLN A 122 10.05 9.14 6.00
CA GLN A 122 11.44 9.60 6.06
C GLN A 122 11.65 10.88 5.24
N ARG A 123 11.11 10.93 4.01
CA ARG A 123 11.20 12.13 3.16
C ARG A 123 10.49 13.33 3.78
N LEU A 124 9.27 13.14 4.26
CA LEU A 124 8.51 14.20 4.93
C LEU A 124 9.30 14.76 6.13
N THR A 125 9.83 13.89 7.00
CA THR A 125 10.57 14.32 8.21
C THR A 125 11.95 14.89 7.91
N GLU A 126 12.61 14.47 6.85
CA GLU A 126 13.93 15.00 6.45
C GLU A 126 13.82 16.20 5.49
N GLY A 127 12.61 16.56 5.03
CA GLY A 127 12.42 17.62 4.04
C GLY A 127 13.00 17.28 2.67
N LYS A 128 12.87 16.02 2.27
CA LYS A 128 13.39 15.51 0.99
C LYS A 128 12.30 15.40 -0.06
N ALA A 129 12.68 15.61 -1.29
CA ALA A 129 11.83 15.42 -2.45
C ALA A 129 11.54 13.94 -2.72
N ASN A 130 10.43 13.70 -3.42
CA ASN A 130 10.22 12.44 -4.11
C ASN A 130 10.85 12.54 -5.51
N PRO A 131 12.03 11.95 -5.77
CA PRO A 131 12.80 12.20 -6.99
C PRO A 131 12.22 11.53 -8.24
N MET A 132 11.07 10.95 -8.13
CA MET A 132 10.53 10.08 -9.18
C MET A 132 9.44 10.73 -10.02
N VAL A 133 9.31 12.04 -9.98
CA VAL A 133 8.33 12.73 -10.81
C VAL A 133 8.84 12.93 -12.22
N THR A 134 8.05 12.50 -13.19
CA THR A 134 8.41 12.49 -14.59
C THR A 134 7.72 13.64 -15.34
N ILE A 135 8.25 14.02 -16.47
CA ILE A 135 7.68 14.98 -17.42
C ILE A 135 6.30 14.50 -17.88
N VAL A 136 5.35 15.40 -17.84
CA VAL A 136 3.99 15.18 -18.31
C VAL A 136 3.88 15.64 -19.76
N SER A 137 3.07 14.99 -20.58
CA SER A 137 2.97 15.19 -22.04
C SER A 137 2.67 16.64 -22.48
N ARG A 138 2.08 17.44 -21.59
CA ARG A 138 1.75 18.86 -21.87
C ARG A 138 2.90 19.84 -21.60
N GLY A 139 4.14 19.34 -21.44
CA GLY A 139 5.30 20.20 -21.17
C GLY A 139 5.37 20.70 -19.71
N ILE A 140 4.60 20.12 -18.85
CA ILE A 140 4.64 20.40 -17.41
C ILE A 140 5.76 19.53 -16.84
N MET A 141 6.77 20.17 -16.26
CA MET A 141 7.84 19.50 -15.51
C MET A 141 7.59 19.73 -14.02
N MET A 142 7.60 18.66 -13.25
CA MET A 142 7.67 18.80 -11.79
C MET A 142 9.11 19.09 -11.39
N ASP A 143 9.24 19.96 -10.39
CA ASP A 143 10.48 20.15 -9.69
C ASP A 143 10.73 18.91 -8.81
N ASP A 144 11.67 18.06 -9.21
CA ASP A 144 12.08 16.87 -8.48
C ASP A 144 12.87 17.20 -7.20
N THR A 145 13.09 18.50 -6.94
CA THR A 145 13.74 19.02 -5.73
C THR A 145 12.75 19.47 -4.66
N HIS A 146 11.46 19.59 -5.02
CA HIS A 146 10.43 20.03 -4.06
C HIS A 146 10.20 18.96 -2.97
N PRO A 147 10.33 19.30 -1.69
CA PRO A 147 10.08 18.36 -0.60
C PRO A 147 8.68 17.74 -0.66
N VAL A 148 8.54 16.54 -0.10
CA VAL A 148 7.22 15.93 0.10
C VAL A 148 6.40 16.81 1.04
N ASP A 149 5.21 17.23 0.61
CA ASP A 149 4.28 18.01 1.40
C ASP A 149 3.33 17.14 2.20
N ILE A 150 2.85 16.06 1.59
CA ILE A 150 1.83 15.19 2.19
C ILE A 150 2.20 13.71 1.97
N VAL A 151 2.10 12.93 3.04
CA VAL A 151 2.09 11.47 2.97
C VAL A 151 0.64 10.98 3.03
N LEU A 152 0.21 10.25 1.99
CA LEU A 152 -1.09 9.56 1.98
C LEU A 152 -0.89 8.09 2.39
N GLY A 153 -1.55 7.66 3.46
CA GLY A 153 -1.40 6.28 3.94
C GLY A 153 -1.93 6.05 5.34
N THR A 154 -1.46 4.98 5.95
CA THR A 154 -1.68 4.73 7.38
C THR A 154 -0.98 5.80 8.23
N GLY A 155 -1.43 5.99 9.46
CA GLY A 155 -0.73 6.87 10.41
C GLY A 155 0.74 6.45 10.61
N PRO A 156 1.60 7.37 11.05
CA PRO A 156 3.00 7.07 11.31
C PRO A 156 3.16 6.08 12.47
N SER A 157 4.10 5.14 12.34
CA SER A 157 4.54 4.26 13.41
C SER A 157 5.18 5.04 14.57
N ALA A 158 5.42 4.37 15.70
CA ALA A 158 6.11 4.97 16.82
C ALA A 158 7.51 5.51 16.43
N ASP A 159 8.23 4.76 15.60
CA ASP A 159 9.55 5.16 15.12
C ASP A 159 9.49 6.39 14.19
N GLU A 160 8.52 6.44 13.30
CA GLU A 160 8.30 7.57 12.40
C GLU A 160 7.85 8.83 13.15
N ARG A 161 6.99 8.69 14.18
CA ARG A 161 6.65 9.79 15.10
C ARG A 161 7.88 10.33 15.83
N ALA A 162 8.68 9.43 16.40
CA ALA A 162 9.91 9.81 17.10
C ALA A 162 10.93 10.48 16.16
N ALA A 163 11.01 10.04 14.91
CA ALA A 163 11.86 10.67 13.89
C ALA A 163 11.39 12.09 13.56
N GLY A 164 10.09 12.31 13.45
CA GLY A 164 9.48 13.65 13.26
C GLY A 164 9.79 14.57 14.43
N GLU A 165 9.56 14.13 15.66
CA GLU A 165 9.86 14.88 16.87
C GLU A 165 11.35 15.26 16.97
N LYS A 166 12.24 14.30 16.68
CA LYS A 166 13.69 14.53 16.66
C LYS A 166 14.10 15.55 15.60
N ALA A 167 13.40 15.59 14.46
CA ALA A 167 13.61 16.57 13.42
C ALA A 167 12.97 17.94 13.74
N GLY A 168 12.26 18.07 14.86
CA GLY A 168 11.53 19.28 15.25
C GLY A 168 10.28 19.54 14.41
N ARG A 169 9.73 18.51 13.76
CA ARG A 169 8.55 18.59 12.91
C ARG A 169 7.32 18.09 13.67
N GLU A 170 6.30 18.92 13.73
CA GLU A 170 4.98 18.55 14.26
C GLU A 170 4.11 18.02 13.12
N LEU A 171 3.77 16.73 13.17
CA LEU A 171 2.94 16.08 12.14
C LEU A 171 1.46 16.23 12.47
N VAL A 172 0.70 16.67 11.46
CA VAL A 172 -0.77 16.75 11.48
C VAL A 172 -1.31 15.57 10.70
N LEU A 173 -2.29 14.88 11.29
CA LEU A 173 -2.95 13.73 10.69
C LEU A 173 -4.42 14.07 10.43
N VAL A 174 -4.82 14.05 9.16
CA VAL A 174 -6.22 14.28 8.75
C VAL A 174 -6.75 12.99 8.14
N PRO A 175 -7.67 12.26 8.81
CA PRO A 175 -8.26 11.06 8.24
C PRO A 175 -9.11 11.44 7.03
N PHE A 176 -9.11 10.61 5.97
CA PHE A 176 -9.91 10.89 4.77
C PHE A 176 -10.79 9.72 4.29
N CYS A 177 -10.53 8.49 4.72
CA CYS A 177 -11.37 7.35 4.40
C CYS A 177 -11.26 6.26 5.46
N TYR A 178 -12.21 5.31 5.41
CA TYR A 178 -12.13 4.04 6.13
C TYR A 178 -11.54 2.96 5.25
N ASP A 179 -10.87 1.99 5.87
CA ASP A 179 -10.54 0.68 5.32
C ASP A 179 -10.58 -0.36 6.44
N ALA A 180 -10.50 -1.63 6.09
CA ALA A 180 -10.38 -2.74 7.03
C ALA A 180 -8.97 -3.32 6.98
N PHE A 181 -8.36 -3.53 8.14
CA PHE A 181 -7.23 -4.44 8.25
C PHE A 181 -7.77 -5.87 8.34
N ILE A 182 -7.49 -6.68 7.33
CA ILE A 182 -8.15 -7.97 7.10
C ILE A 182 -7.19 -9.14 7.21
N PHE A 183 -7.74 -10.31 7.52
CA PHE A 183 -7.02 -11.58 7.52
C PHE A 183 -7.45 -12.42 6.34
N LEU A 184 -6.48 -13.05 5.70
CA LEU A 184 -6.61 -13.79 4.46
C LEU A 184 -6.16 -15.22 4.63
N VAL A 185 -6.94 -16.12 4.07
CA VAL A 185 -6.57 -17.53 3.90
C VAL A 185 -6.78 -17.96 2.46
N ASN A 186 -6.22 -19.09 2.07
CA ASN A 186 -6.55 -19.71 0.79
C ASN A 186 -8.04 -20.10 0.74
N SER A 187 -8.67 -20.01 -0.42
CA SER A 187 -10.08 -20.38 -0.59
C SER A 187 -10.40 -21.83 -0.23
N GLU A 188 -9.40 -22.73 -0.26
CA GLU A 188 -9.51 -24.12 0.15
C GLU A 188 -9.39 -24.33 1.69
N ASN A 189 -9.00 -23.31 2.45
CA ASN A 189 -8.96 -23.38 3.91
C ASN A 189 -10.38 -23.39 4.48
N PRO A 190 -10.73 -24.30 5.40
CA PRO A 190 -12.10 -24.38 5.94
C PRO A 190 -12.46 -23.26 6.91
N ALA A 191 -11.48 -22.45 7.39
CA ALA A 191 -11.77 -21.33 8.27
C ALA A 191 -12.63 -20.28 7.57
N GLU A 192 -13.71 -19.83 8.22
CA GLU A 192 -14.59 -18.75 7.78
C GLU A 192 -14.45 -17.52 8.68
N GLU A 193 -13.98 -17.72 9.89
CA GLU A 193 -13.77 -16.68 10.88
C GLU A 193 -12.68 -17.06 11.88
N LEU A 194 -12.10 -16.06 12.51
CA LEU A 194 -11.27 -16.15 13.70
C LEU A 194 -11.67 -15.03 14.67
N THR A 195 -11.52 -15.28 15.96
CA THR A 195 -11.61 -14.17 16.91
C THR A 195 -10.30 -13.38 16.92
N ALA A 196 -10.36 -12.13 17.37
CA ALA A 196 -9.16 -11.31 17.57
C ALA A 196 -8.14 -12.00 18.50
N ASP A 197 -8.62 -12.71 19.54
CA ASP A 197 -7.76 -13.45 20.45
C ASP A 197 -7.11 -14.66 19.78
N GLN A 198 -7.82 -15.41 18.93
CA GLN A 198 -7.23 -16.50 18.14
C GLN A 198 -6.15 -15.99 17.20
N ILE A 199 -6.37 -14.83 16.57
CA ILE A 199 -5.38 -14.19 15.73
C ILE A 199 -4.12 -13.83 16.52
N ARG A 200 -4.27 -13.25 17.72
CA ARG A 200 -3.14 -12.95 18.62
C ARG A 200 -2.40 -14.22 19.04
N GLN A 201 -3.11 -15.29 19.40
CA GLN A 201 -2.51 -16.58 19.75
C GLN A 201 -1.68 -17.16 18.58
N ILE A 202 -2.17 -17.05 17.36
CA ILE A 202 -1.44 -17.52 16.18
C ILE A 202 -0.16 -16.69 15.98
N TYR A 203 -0.28 -15.38 15.96
CA TYR A 203 0.86 -14.50 15.64
C TYR A 203 1.86 -14.32 16.78
N SER A 204 1.49 -14.69 18.02
CA SER A 204 2.42 -14.80 19.15
C SER A 204 3.11 -16.18 19.22
N GLY A 205 2.69 -17.15 18.39
CA GLY A 205 3.19 -18.52 18.42
C GLY A 205 2.57 -19.41 19.50
N GLU A 206 1.59 -18.92 20.28
CA GLU A 206 0.86 -19.71 21.28
C GLU A 206 0.02 -20.80 20.62
N ALA A 207 -0.66 -20.50 19.50
CA ALA A 207 -1.35 -21.45 18.65
C ALA A 207 -0.55 -21.66 17.36
N SER A 208 -0.16 -22.90 17.10
CA SER A 208 0.69 -23.23 15.95
C SER A 208 0.01 -24.12 14.91
N GLN A 209 -1.13 -24.72 15.26
CA GLN A 209 -1.91 -25.56 14.36
C GLN A 209 -3.33 -25.03 14.24
N TRP A 210 -3.97 -25.26 13.09
CA TRP A 210 -5.34 -24.85 12.86
C TRP A 210 -6.33 -25.43 13.86
N ARG A 211 -6.06 -26.64 14.37
CA ARG A 211 -6.88 -27.28 15.42
C ARG A 211 -6.78 -26.57 16.77
N ASP A 212 -5.67 -25.88 17.05
CA ASP A 212 -5.50 -25.12 18.31
C ASP A 212 -6.51 -23.97 18.40
N VAL A 213 -6.94 -23.45 17.25
CA VAL A 213 -7.94 -22.40 17.12
C VAL A 213 -9.31 -22.91 16.67
N GLY A 214 -9.55 -24.23 16.78
CA GLY A 214 -10.86 -24.82 16.53
C GLY A 214 -11.23 -25.04 15.06
N VAL A 215 -10.30 -24.84 14.15
CA VAL A 215 -10.52 -25.09 12.70
C VAL A 215 -10.19 -26.55 12.38
N ASP A 216 -11.09 -27.25 11.70
CA ASP A 216 -10.89 -28.66 11.32
C ASP A 216 -9.99 -28.76 10.09
N LEU A 217 -8.73 -28.47 10.30
CA LEU A 217 -7.67 -28.55 9.32
C LEU A 217 -6.40 -29.08 10.01
N ASP A 218 -5.82 -30.16 9.46
CA ASP A 218 -4.56 -30.70 9.94
C ASP A 218 -3.38 -29.85 9.42
N GLY A 219 -2.36 -29.72 10.28
CA GLY A 219 -1.08 -29.12 9.96
C GLY A 219 -0.82 -27.79 10.64
N TRP A 220 0.41 -27.32 10.45
CA TRP A 220 0.93 -26.09 11.01
C TRP A 220 0.30 -24.88 10.29
N ILE A 221 0.09 -23.80 11.02
CA ILE A 221 -0.29 -22.51 10.45
C ILE A 221 0.97 -21.82 9.94
N PHE A 222 0.96 -21.42 8.66
CA PHE A 222 2.00 -20.60 8.07
C PHE A 222 1.55 -19.13 8.17
N ALA A 223 1.81 -18.50 9.32
CA ALA A 223 1.43 -17.12 9.61
C ALA A 223 2.42 -16.14 8.99
N TYR A 224 2.09 -15.60 7.82
CA TYR A 224 2.93 -14.66 7.10
C TYR A 224 2.93 -13.29 7.77
N GLN A 225 4.11 -12.67 7.87
CA GLN A 225 4.33 -11.33 8.39
C GLN A 225 4.96 -10.44 7.31
N ARG A 226 4.96 -9.15 7.58
CA ARG A 226 5.64 -8.14 6.76
C ARG A 226 6.89 -7.63 7.50
N PRO A 227 7.86 -7.03 6.78
CA PRO A 227 8.99 -6.41 7.43
C PRO A 227 8.56 -5.29 8.39
N HIS A 228 9.30 -5.16 9.49
CA HIS A 228 9.11 -4.07 10.43
C HIS A 228 9.17 -2.70 9.72
N GLY A 229 8.30 -1.77 10.13
CA GLY A 229 8.15 -0.46 9.52
C GLY A 229 7.28 -0.42 8.26
N SER A 230 6.85 -1.56 7.69
CA SER A 230 5.80 -1.51 6.66
C SER A 230 4.46 -1.12 7.28
N GLY A 231 3.64 -0.32 6.57
CA GLY A 231 2.37 0.17 7.10
C GLY A 231 1.42 -0.94 7.58
N SER A 232 1.42 -2.10 6.92
CA SER A 232 0.62 -3.24 7.37
C SER A 232 1.24 -3.99 8.56
N GLN A 233 2.56 -4.00 8.70
CA GLN A 233 3.21 -4.54 9.89
C GLN A 233 2.94 -3.65 11.10
N THR A 234 3.04 -2.34 10.93
CA THR A 234 2.69 -1.36 11.98
C THR A 234 1.24 -1.55 12.44
N ALA A 235 0.29 -1.72 11.51
CA ALA A 235 -1.09 -1.99 11.88
C ALA A 235 -1.25 -3.34 12.60
N MET A 236 -0.52 -4.37 12.19
CA MET A 236 -0.50 -5.66 12.89
C MET A 236 0.02 -5.51 14.32
N GLU A 237 1.11 -4.79 14.51
CA GLU A 237 1.73 -4.56 15.81
C GLU A 237 0.86 -3.68 16.73
N GLU A 238 0.40 -2.53 16.24
CA GLU A 238 -0.30 -1.54 17.07
C GLU A 238 -1.79 -1.85 17.25
N LEU A 239 -2.50 -2.24 16.17
CA LEU A 239 -3.96 -2.42 16.18
C LEU A 239 -4.37 -3.83 16.61
N VAL A 240 -3.66 -4.85 16.13
CA VAL A 240 -4.08 -6.25 16.35
C VAL A 240 -3.42 -6.82 17.59
N MET A 241 -2.10 -6.75 17.68
CA MET A 241 -1.33 -7.37 18.76
C MET A 241 -1.35 -6.53 20.05
N GLY A 242 -1.27 -5.19 19.92
CA GLY A 242 -1.20 -4.31 21.10
C GLY A 242 -0.03 -4.68 22.01
N ASP A 243 -0.31 -5.07 23.24
CA ASP A 243 0.72 -5.48 24.21
C ASP A 243 1.20 -6.95 24.05
N VAL A 244 0.59 -7.73 23.15
CA VAL A 244 0.97 -9.12 22.89
C VAL A 244 2.13 -9.13 21.88
N PRO A 245 3.31 -9.68 22.25
CA PRO A 245 4.44 -9.70 21.33
C PRO A 245 4.18 -10.63 20.16
N LEU A 246 4.64 -10.23 18.97
CA LEU A 246 4.72 -11.11 17.81
C LEU A 246 5.78 -12.18 18.03
N GLU A 247 5.59 -13.36 17.41
CA GLU A 247 6.60 -14.41 17.38
C GLU A 247 7.89 -13.85 16.75
N GLU A 248 8.97 -13.87 17.53
CA GLU A 248 10.28 -13.47 17.06
C GLU A 248 10.83 -14.51 16.08
N ASN A 249 11.52 -14.03 15.05
CA ASN A 249 12.18 -14.87 14.04
C ASN A 249 11.24 -15.76 13.22
N SER A 250 10.02 -15.33 12.97
CA SER A 250 9.15 -16.04 12.04
C SER A 250 9.85 -16.22 10.68
N PRO A 251 9.90 -17.44 10.14
CA PRO A 251 10.49 -17.69 8.82
C PRO A 251 9.60 -17.21 7.67
N TYR A 252 8.38 -16.76 7.97
CA TYR A 252 7.35 -16.39 7.00
C TYR A 252 7.23 -14.88 6.87
N ILE A 253 8.31 -14.22 6.40
CA ILE A 253 8.31 -12.78 6.11
C ILE A 253 8.20 -12.56 4.62
N SER A 254 7.24 -11.70 4.23
CA SER A 254 7.02 -11.30 2.84
C SER A 254 7.34 -9.82 2.64
N ASP A 255 8.25 -9.51 1.72
CA ASP A 255 8.71 -8.14 1.48
C ASP A 255 7.63 -7.24 0.86
N GLY A 256 6.75 -7.81 0.04
CA GLY A 256 5.67 -7.12 -0.65
C GLY A 256 4.27 -7.58 -0.19
N MET A 257 3.28 -6.66 -0.23
CA MET A 257 1.88 -7.03 0.02
C MET A 257 1.37 -7.99 -1.05
N ALA A 258 1.70 -7.74 -2.30
CA ALA A 258 1.35 -8.62 -3.41
C ALA A 258 1.98 -10.01 -3.27
N ASP A 259 3.24 -10.09 -2.81
CA ASP A 259 3.92 -11.36 -2.56
C ASP A 259 3.25 -12.15 -1.44
N LEU A 260 2.83 -11.49 -0.36
CA LEU A 260 2.10 -12.14 0.73
C LEU A 260 0.79 -12.76 0.21
N ILE A 261 0.03 -12.00 -0.56
CA ILE A 261 -1.23 -12.49 -1.16
C ILE A 261 -0.97 -13.66 -2.12
N ALA A 262 0.07 -13.56 -2.96
CA ALA A 262 0.45 -14.64 -3.87
C ALA A 262 0.85 -15.91 -3.13
N GLN A 263 1.57 -15.80 -2.02
CA GLN A 263 1.95 -16.94 -1.18
C GLN A 263 0.73 -17.65 -0.61
N ILE A 264 -0.26 -16.92 -0.12
CA ILE A 264 -1.52 -17.49 0.38
C ILE A 264 -2.32 -18.16 -0.76
N GLY A 265 -2.30 -17.58 -1.95
CA GLY A 265 -3.10 -18.05 -3.07
C GLY A 265 -2.53 -19.25 -3.81
N THR A 266 -1.22 -19.35 -3.97
CA THR A 266 -0.60 -20.19 -5.01
C THR A 266 0.49 -21.17 -4.58
N TYR A 267 1.11 -20.99 -3.40
CA TYR A 267 2.20 -21.86 -2.96
C TYR A 267 1.70 -23.25 -2.50
N ASP A 268 2.59 -24.23 -2.45
CA ASP A 268 2.24 -25.63 -2.13
C ASP A 268 1.58 -25.79 -0.75
N ASN A 269 1.98 -24.98 0.23
CA ASN A 269 1.40 -24.96 1.58
C ASN A 269 0.26 -23.94 1.76
N ARG A 270 -0.25 -23.36 0.66
CA ARG A 270 -1.24 -22.28 0.65
C ARG A 270 -2.46 -22.54 1.53
N ARG A 271 -2.98 -23.79 1.54
CA ARG A 271 -4.17 -24.15 2.31
C ARG A 271 -4.02 -23.88 3.80
N ASN A 272 -2.81 -23.98 4.33
CA ASN A 272 -2.49 -23.78 5.75
C ASN A 272 -1.96 -22.37 6.05
N SER A 273 -1.92 -21.51 5.04
CA SER A 273 -1.37 -20.14 5.15
C SER A 273 -2.42 -19.19 5.72
N LEU A 274 -1.95 -18.28 6.56
CA LEU A 274 -2.67 -17.13 7.07
C LEU A 274 -1.82 -15.88 6.81
N GLY A 275 -2.43 -14.80 6.41
CA GLY A 275 -1.77 -13.51 6.27
C GLY A 275 -2.76 -12.37 6.46
N TYR A 276 -2.29 -11.14 6.28
CA TYR A 276 -3.09 -9.94 6.46
C TYR A 276 -2.84 -8.93 5.35
N SER A 277 -3.81 -8.08 5.14
CA SER A 277 -3.77 -7.01 4.14
C SER A 277 -4.75 -5.91 4.52
N TYR A 278 -4.95 -4.98 3.61
CA TYR A 278 -6.05 -4.03 3.64
C TYR A 278 -7.14 -4.49 2.67
N MET A 279 -8.41 -4.30 3.04
CA MET A 279 -9.55 -4.72 2.22
C MET A 279 -9.51 -4.07 0.85
N TYR A 280 -9.28 -2.76 0.79
CA TYR A 280 -9.17 -2.05 -0.47
C TYR A 280 -8.06 -2.61 -1.37
N TYR A 281 -6.92 -3.01 -0.79
CA TYR A 281 -5.83 -3.60 -1.57
C TYR A 281 -6.24 -4.92 -2.24
N VAL A 282 -7.02 -5.73 -1.55
CA VAL A 282 -7.49 -7.04 -2.05
C VAL A 282 -8.66 -6.88 -3.03
N GLU A 283 -9.65 -6.08 -2.70
CA GLU A 283 -10.85 -5.91 -3.54
C GLU A 283 -10.63 -4.98 -4.73
N GLY A 284 -9.89 -3.90 -4.52
CA GLY A 284 -9.64 -2.88 -5.53
C GLY A 284 -8.48 -3.21 -6.45
N LEU A 285 -7.39 -3.76 -5.89
CA LEU A 285 -6.11 -3.93 -6.61
C LEU A 285 -5.77 -5.39 -6.90
N TYR A 286 -6.28 -6.35 -6.12
CA TYR A 286 -5.92 -7.77 -6.25
C TYR A 286 -7.13 -8.68 -6.09
N LYS A 287 -7.94 -8.84 -7.12
CA LYS A 287 -9.03 -9.80 -7.10
C LYS A 287 -8.52 -11.20 -7.48
N SER A 288 -8.60 -12.14 -6.54
CA SER A 288 -8.24 -13.54 -6.78
C SER A 288 -9.25 -14.47 -6.14
N GLY A 289 -9.80 -15.40 -6.92
CA GLY A 289 -10.63 -16.48 -6.39
C GLY A 289 -9.87 -17.51 -5.55
N ALA A 290 -8.53 -17.39 -5.48
CA ALA A 290 -7.69 -18.32 -4.72
C ALA A 290 -7.59 -17.98 -3.22
N ILE A 291 -8.04 -16.79 -2.82
CA ILE A 291 -8.02 -16.32 -1.42
C ILE A 291 -9.41 -15.90 -0.97
N LYS A 292 -9.62 -15.91 0.33
CA LYS A 292 -10.82 -15.35 0.96
C LYS A 292 -10.47 -14.57 2.22
N MET A 293 -11.28 -13.56 2.54
CA MET A 293 -11.21 -12.80 3.77
C MET A 293 -11.95 -13.53 4.88
N LEU A 294 -11.38 -13.51 6.08
CA LEU A 294 -12.03 -14.05 7.28
C LEU A 294 -12.88 -12.97 7.96
N ARG A 295 -14.00 -13.39 8.53
CA ARG A 295 -14.68 -12.59 9.55
C ARG A 295 -13.84 -12.54 10.81
N VAL A 296 -13.93 -11.44 11.54
CA VAL A 296 -13.27 -11.30 12.85
C VAL A 296 -14.32 -10.99 13.90
N ASP A 297 -14.34 -11.77 14.98
CA ASP A 297 -15.34 -11.68 16.04
C ASP A 297 -16.79 -11.69 15.51
N GLY A 298 -17.03 -12.50 14.46
CA GLY A 298 -18.33 -12.64 13.82
C GLY A 298 -18.68 -11.52 12.81
N ALA A 299 -17.88 -10.46 12.72
CA ALA A 299 -18.11 -9.34 11.81
C ALA A 299 -17.33 -9.53 10.49
N GLU A 300 -17.98 -9.31 9.36
CA GLU A 300 -17.29 -9.21 8.06
C GLU A 300 -16.75 -7.80 7.83
N PRO A 301 -15.62 -7.66 7.12
CA PRO A 301 -15.13 -6.35 6.71
C PRO A 301 -16.03 -5.78 5.60
N SER A 302 -17.01 -4.97 5.98
CA SER A 302 -17.95 -4.32 5.06
C SER A 302 -18.06 -2.84 5.39
N GLU A 303 -18.47 -2.00 4.43
CA GLU A 303 -18.65 -0.57 4.65
C GLU A 303 -19.54 -0.29 5.87
N GLU A 304 -20.64 -1.03 6.01
CA GLU A 304 -21.57 -0.92 7.14
C GLU A 304 -20.86 -1.20 8.47
N ASN A 305 -20.12 -2.31 8.55
CA ASN A 305 -19.43 -2.72 9.78
C ASN A 305 -18.23 -1.82 10.11
N LEU A 306 -17.58 -1.23 9.10
CA LEU A 306 -16.51 -0.27 9.32
C LEU A 306 -17.05 1.06 9.85
N ARG A 307 -18.12 1.58 9.26
CA ARG A 307 -18.75 2.84 9.69
C ARG A 307 -19.38 2.73 11.08
N SER A 308 -19.99 1.59 11.41
CA SER A 308 -20.58 1.36 12.73
C SER A 308 -19.57 1.01 13.82
N GLY A 309 -18.31 0.72 13.44
CA GLY A 309 -17.30 0.22 14.37
C GLY A 309 -17.54 -1.22 14.83
N THR A 310 -18.38 -1.98 14.13
CA THR A 310 -18.65 -3.40 14.44
C THR A 310 -17.47 -4.29 14.06
N TYR A 311 -16.77 -3.98 12.94
CA TYR A 311 -15.55 -4.68 12.59
C TYR A 311 -14.39 -4.19 13.46
N PRO A 312 -13.69 -5.07 14.20
CA PRO A 312 -12.76 -4.66 15.25
C PRO A 312 -11.48 -3.98 14.73
N PHE A 313 -11.07 -4.28 13.49
CA PHE A 313 -9.84 -3.77 12.91
C PHE A 313 -10.12 -2.76 11.79
N THR A 314 -11.03 -1.82 12.08
CA THR A 314 -11.27 -0.66 11.23
C THR A 314 -10.06 0.26 11.29
N VAL A 315 -9.57 0.70 10.14
CA VAL A 315 -8.47 1.67 10.00
C VAL A 315 -8.93 2.89 9.24
N ASN A 316 -8.18 3.99 9.41
CA ASN A 316 -8.28 5.15 8.54
C ASN A 316 -7.00 5.30 7.74
N TYR A 317 -7.12 5.84 6.52
CA TYR A 317 -5.98 6.47 5.86
C TYR A 317 -6.00 7.96 6.13
N TYR A 318 -4.81 8.52 6.16
CA TYR A 318 -4.57 9.91 6.56
C TYR A 318 -3.80 10.66 5.48
N ALA A 319 -4.13 11.94 5.33
CA ALA A 319 -3.21 12.92 4.79
C ALA A 319 -2.35 13.43 5.95
N VAL A 320 -1.05 13.13 5.91
CA VAL A 320 -0.11 13.50 6.97
C VAL A 320 0.88 14.52 6.45
N TYR A 321 1.00 15.64 7.14
CA TYR A 321 1.84 16.75 6.72
C TYR A 321 2.47 17.48 7.93
N GLU A 322 3.48 18.31 7.66
CA GLU A 322 4.10 19.15 8.67
C GLU A 322 3.20 20.36 8.98
N LYS A 323 2.94 20.60 10.24
CA LYS A 323 2.15 21.75 10.70
C LYS A 323 2.71 23.07 10.19
N GLY A 324 1.84 23.90 9.65
CA GLY A 324 2.22 25.20 9.06
C GLY A 324 2.57 25.10 7.57
N ASN A 325 2.46 23.94 6.94
CA ASN A 325 2.47 23.83 5.49
C ASN A 325 1.09 24.21 4.94
N GLU A 326 0.93 25.47 4.53
CA GLU A 326 -0.37 26.03 4.09
C GLU A 326 -0.95 25.30 2.87
N THR A 327 -0.10 24.83 1.95
CA THR A 327 -0.55 24.06 0.77
C THR A 327 -1.11 22.72 1.21
N ALA A 328 -0.43 22.02 2.09
CA ALA A 328 -0.89 20.75 2.63
C ALA A 328 -2.16 20.90 3.48
N GLU A 329 -2.24 21.96 4.30
CA GLU A 329 -3.42 22.23 5.12
C GLU A 329 -4.67 22.46 4.27
N ARG A 330 -4.56 23.27 3.21
CA ARG A 330 -5.67 23.53 2.28
C ARG A 330 -6.09 22.26 1.53
N PHE A 331 -5.13 21.50 1.05
CA PHE A 331 -5.41 20.25 0.36
C PHE A 331 -6.09 19.22 1.28
N ALA A 332 -5.59 19.04 2.49
CA ALA A 332 -6.17 18.12 3.47
C ALA A 332 -7.59 18.55 3.87
N ALA A 333 -7.82 19.86 4.03
CA ALA A 333 -9.15 20.41 4.30
C ALA A 333 -10.13 20.16 3.13
N TRP A 334 -9.65 20.33 1.89
CA TRP A 334 -10.45 19.98 0.71
C TRP A 334 -10.73 18.48 0.63
N LEU A 335 -9.75 17.63 0.89
CA LEU A 335 -9.91 16.16 0.79
C LEU A 335 -11.02 15.65 1.72
N VAL A 336 -11.29 16.33 2.82
CA VAL A 336 -12.40 16.00 3.75
C VAL A 336 -13.67 16.81 3.49
N SER A 337 -13.71 17.69 2.46
CA SER A 337 -14.93 18.36 2.00
C SER A 337 -15.86 17.37 1.26
N ASP A 338 -17.07 17.80 0.89
CA ASP A 338 -17.99 16.94 0.15
C ASP A 338 -17.41 16.56 -1.23
N GLU A 339 -16.76 17.50 -1.91
CA GLU A 339 -16.09 17.26 -3.18
C GLU A 339 -14.91 16.29 -3.04
N GLY A 340 -14.08 16.48 -2.02
CA GLY A 340 -12.96 15.57 -1.74
C GLY A 340 -13.44 14.16 -1.38
N GLN A 341 -14.53 14.06 -0.61
CA GLN A 341 -15.13 12.78 -0.26
C GLN A 341 -15.81 12.10 -1.45
N ALA A 342 -16.38 12.86 -2.39
CA ALA A 342 -16.85 12.32 -3.66
C ALA A 342 -15.70 11.73 -4.49
N CYS A 343 -14.54 12.42 -4.53
CA CYS A 343 -13.33 11.91 -5.16
C CYS A 343 -12.81 10.63 -4.49
N VAL A 344 -12.82 10.58 -3.16
CA VAL A 344 -12.46 9.38 -2.38
C VAL A 344 -13.37 8.20 -2.75
N ARG A 345 -14.69 8.44 -2.82
CA ARG A 345 -15.68 7.43 -3.25
C ARG A 345 -15.44 6.97 -4.68
N GLN A 346 -15.17 7.90 -5.58
CA GLN A 346 -14.93 7.60 -7.00
C GLN A 346 -13.67 6.77 -7.20
N ALA A 347 -12.62 7.02 -6.41
CA ALA A 347 -11.41 6.20 -6.39
C ALA A 347 -11.62 4.81 -5.74
N GLY A 348 -12.85 4.48 -5.29
CA GLY A 348 -13.23 3.17 -4.76
C GLY A 348 -13.00 2.99 -3.25
N TYR A 349 -12.62 4.04 -2.53
CA TYR A 349 -12.46 3.98 -1.07
C TYR A 349 -13.79 4.23 -0.36
N ILE A 350 -13.86 3.89 0.93
CA ILE A 350 -15.00 4.18 1.79
C ILE A 350 -14.82 5.56 2.40
N PRO A 351 -15.54 6.60 1.94
CA PRO A 351 -15.37 7.95 2.47
C PRO A 351 -15.84 8.04 3.92
N LEU A 352 -15.38 9.08 4.64
CA LEU A 352 -15.76 9.31 6.04
C LEU A 352 -17.25 9.60 6.19
N ARG A 353 -17.86 10.18 5.18
CA ARG A 353 -19.29 10.43 5.06
C ARG A 353 -19.74 10.26 3.61
N ASP A 354 -21.02 10.04 3.42
CA ASP A 354 -21.58 10.03 2.07
C ASP A 354 -21.61 11.48 1.54
N PRO A 355 -20.98 11.73 0.38
CA PRO A 355 -20.91 13.06 -0.23
C PRO A 355 -22.23 13.46 -0.86
#